data_d83405f64d82d9e4805a87d2327aae18
#
_entry.id   d83405f64d82d9e4805a87d2327aae18
#
_cell.length_a   1.000
_cell.length_b   1.000
_cell.length_c   1.000
_cell.angle_alpha   90.00
_cell.angle_beta   90.00
_cell.angle_gamma   90.00
#
_symmetry.space_group_name_H-M   'P 1'
#
loop_
_entity.id
_entity.type
_entity.pdbx_description
1 polymer ?
#
loop_
_entity_poly.entity_id
_entity_poly.type
_entity_poly.pdbx_seq_one_letter_code
_entity_poly.pdbx_strand_id
1 'polypeptide(L)'
;MAKSESSYRGNIGPIGSKKALAVLLSSLEGFRSPKVRIEQYATDAEIAAEVLWNGFMKGDIGKVSVDLGCGPGMLGLGLLALGSEKVYFVDFDKEVMDIAKGNVAKMESEGYVAGKAVFRLQDINDFNEQVDLVVMNPPFGIKVRHMDKVFLKKAF
;
A
#
# COMPACT_ATOMS: atom_id res chain seq x y z
N MET A 1 -14.75 -2.43 34.63
CA MET A 1 -13.54 -3.26 34.45
C MET A 1 -12.82 -2.84 33.20
N ALA A 2 -11.75 -2.12 33.32
CA ALA A 2 -10.90 -1.72 32.24
C ALA A 2 -10.17 -2.96 31.72
N LYS A 3 -10.47 -3.41 30.50
CA LYS A 3 -9.65 -4.41 29.80
C LYS A 3 -8.37 -3.71 29.33
N SER A 4 -7.27 -4.24 29.80
CA SER A 4 -5.91 -3.79 29.63
C SER A 4 -5.53 -3.48 28.18
N GLU A 5 -5.10 -2.25 27.94
CA GLU A 5 -4.44 -1.74 26.74
C GLU A 5 -3.01 -2.30 26.54
N SER A 6 -2.76 -3.54 26.89
CA SER A 6 -1.39 -4.07 27.00
C SER A 6 -1.12 -5.33 26.20
N SER A 7 -1.46 -5.39 24.89
CA SER A 7 -0.96 -6.52 24.09
C SER A 7 -0.57 -6.21 22.63
N TYR A 8 -0.60 -4.97 22.18
CA TYR A 8 -0.16 -4.61 20.83
C TYR A 8 1.13 -3.79 20.81
N ARG A 9 2.14 -4.22 21.56
CA ARG A 9 3.54 -3.81 21.34
C ARG A 9 4.25 -4.85 20.47
N GLY A 10 3.64 -5.24 19.36
CA GLY A 10 4.37 -5.79 18.23
C GLY A 10 5.20 -4.63 17.66
N ASN A 11 6.41 -4.90 17.31
CA ASN A 11 7.44 -4.02 16.76
C ASN A 11 6.83 -2.83 15.98
N ILE A 12 6.46 -1.75 16.70
CA ILE A 12 6.01 -0.53 16.06
C ILE A 12 7.27 0.00 15.38
N GLY A 13 7.31 -0.05 14.06
CA GLY A 13 8.32 0.66 13.29
C GLY A 13 8.36 2.14 13.71
N PRO A 14 9.24 2.95 13.18
CA PRO A 14 9.47 4.34 13.63
C PRO A 14 8.24 5.27 13.48
N ILE A 15 7.11 4.76 13.00
CA ILE A 15 5.87 5.52 12.81
C ILE A 15 5.01 5.48 14.08
N GLY A 16 5.09 6.54 14.86
CA GLY A 16 4.39 6.67 16.13
C GLY A 16 3.01 7.35 16.09
N SER A 17 2.55 7.83 14.93
CA SER A 17 1.27 8.52 14.79
C SER A 17 0.77 8.55 13.34
N LYS A 18 -0.54 8.75 13.17
CA LYS A 18 -1.15 8.98 11.86
C LYS A 18 -0.51 10.15 11.11
N LYS A 19 -0.22 11.26 11.83
CA LYS A 19 0.44 12.42 11.23
C LYS A 19 1.84 12.09 10.72
N ALA A 20 2.62 11.32 11.48
CA ALA A 20 3.95 10.88 11.02
C ALA A 20 3.84 10.00 9.77
N LEU A 21 2.84 9.10 9.71
CA LEU A 21 2.57 8.31 8.52
C LEU A 21 2.22 9.18 7.31
N ALA A 22 1.33 10.16 7.48
CA ALA A 22 0.95 11.08 6.40
C ALA A 22 2.15 11.88 5.87
N VAL A 23 3.00 12.40 6.76
CA VAL A 23 4.23 13.10 6.37
C VAL A 23 5.17 12.19 5.59
N LEU A 24 5.36 10.95 6.05
CA LEU A 24 6.19 9.97 5.34
C LEU A 24 5.64 9.69 3.95
N LEU A 25 4.36 9.37 3.83
CA LEU A 25 3.73 9.07 2.54
C LEU A 25 3.75 10.27 1.58
N SER A 26 3.62 11.50 2.09
CA SER A 26 3.70 12.71 1.27
C SER A 26 5.09 12.97 0.69
N SER A 27 6.13 12.35 1.23
CA SER A 27 7.51 12.46 0.75
C SER A 27 7.85 11.52 -0.42
N LEU A 28 6.93 10.61 -0.78
CA LEU A 28 7.13 9.64 -1.83
C LEU A 28 7.03 10.28 -3.22
N GLU A 29 7.78 9.75 -4.17
CA GLU A 29 7.64 10.12 -5.57
C GLU A 29 6.31 9.61 -6.12
N GLY A 30 5.53 10.49 -6.72
CA GLY A 30 4.27 10.16 -7.38
C GLY A 30 4.44 9.77 -8.85
N PHE A 31 3.33 9.73 -9.59
CA PHE A 31 3.38 9.50 -11.04
C PHE A 31 4.16 10.60 -11.76
N ARG A 32 5.11 10.21 -12.62
CA ARG A 32 5.84 11.17 -13.49
C ARG A 32 4.97 11.65 -14.64
N SER A 33 4.22 10.71 -15.25
CA SER A 33 3.34 10.99 -16.39
C SER A 33 2.03 10.22 -16.22
N PRO A 34 1.07 10.75 -15.42
CA PRO A 34 -0.18 10.05 -15.14
C PRO A 34 -0.95 9.74 -16.44
N LYS A 35 -1.28 8.47 -16.66
CA LYS A 35 -2.04 8.00 -17.82
C LYS A 35 -3.54 8.13 -17.52
N VAL A 36 -4.11 9.26 -17.87
CA VAL A 36 -5.52 9.59 -17.60
C VAL A 36 -6.50 8.58 -18.22
N ARG A 37 -6.13 7.92 -19.33
CA ARG A 37 -6.97 6.90 -19.98
C ARG A 37 -7.21 5.66 -19.14
N ILE A 38 -6.27 5.31 -18.25
CA ILE A 38 -6.37 4.17 -17.33
C ILE A 38 -6.57 4.61 -15.90
N GLU A 39 -7.00 5.86 -15.71
CA GLU A 39 -7.33 6.41 -14.40
C GLU A 39 -6.20 6.33 -13.38
N GLN A 40 -4.96 6.63 -13.80
CA GLN A 40 -3.81 6.75 -12.89
C GLN A 40 -3.91 8.07 -12.10
N TYR A 41 -4.45 7.99 -10.90
CA TYR A 41 -4.51 9.10 -9.96
C TYR A 41 -3.68 8.78 -8.72
N ALA A 42 -2.94 9.77 -8.26
CA ALA A 42 -2.22 9.64 -6.99
C ALA A 42 -3.20 9.50 -5.83
N THR A 43 -2.98 8.54 -4.95
CA THR A 43 -3.68 8.48 -3.67
C THR A 43 -3.22 9.65 -2.81
N ASP A 44 -4.16 10.37 -2.21
CA ASP A 44 -3.84 11.43 -1.26
C ASP A 44 -3.20 10.84 -0.01
N ALA A 45 -2.07 11.43 0.43
CA ALA A 45 -1.27 10.91 1.54
C ALA A 45 -2.02 10.97 2.89
N GLU A 46 -2.85 11.99 3.10
CA GLU A 46 -3.67 12.11 4.31
C GLU A 46 -4.76 11.06 4.34
N ILE A 47 -5.42 10.81 3.21
CA ILE A 47 -6.45 9.77 3.09
C ILE A 47 -5.82 8.39 3.25
N ALA A 48 -4.68 8.13 2.61
CA ALA A 48 -3.96 6.88 2.77
C ALA A 48 -3.56 6.64 4.23
N ALA A 49 -3.01 7.65 4.89
CA ALA A 49 -2.64 7.58 6.30
C ALA A 49 -3.85 7.34 7.20
N GLU A 50 -5.00 7.98 6.94
CA GLU A 50 -6.23 7.78 7.70
C GLU A 50 -6.69 6.31 7.64
N VAL A 51 -6.80 5.77 6.44
CA VAL A 51 -7.27 4.39 6.23
C VAL A 51 -6.31 3.38 6.86
N LEU A 52 -5.02 3.51 6.57
CA LEU A 52 -4.01 2.57 7.06
C LEU A 52 -3.83 2.65 8.58
N TRP A 53 -3.85 3.85 9.15
CA TRP A 53 -3.75 4.04 10.60
C TRP A 53 -4.96 3.46 11.34
N ASN A 54 -6.16 3.62 10.79
CA ASN A 54 -7.37 3.00 11.34
C ASN A 54 -7.27 1.46 11.33
N GLY A 55 -6.79 0.87 10.24
CA GLY A 55 -6.51 -0.56 10.16
C GLY A 55 -5.46 -1.01 11.19
N PHE A 56 -4.39 -0.24 11.34
CA PHE A 56 -3.35 -0.50 12.33
C PHE A 56 -3.90 -0.49 13.78
N MET A 57 -4.68 0.52 14.13
CA MET A 57 -5.28 0.63 15.47
C MET A 57 -6.26 -0.49 15.79
N LYS A 58 -6.89 -1.07 14.78
CA LYS A 58 -7.80 -2.25 14.92
C LYS A 58 -7.07 -3.58 14.90
N GLY A 59 -5.76 -3.59 14.58
CA GLY A 59 -5.00 -4.82 14.45
C GLY A 59 -5.23 -5.55 13.12
N ASP A 60 -5.71 -4.85 12.09
CA ASP A 60 -6.04 -5.42 10.79
C ASP A 60 -4.82 -5.45 9.83
N ILE A 61 -3.67 -4.90 10.22
CA ILE A 61 -2.47 -4.95 9.39
C ILE A 61 -1.96 -6.40 9.31
N GLY A 62 -2.05 -6.97 8.14
CA GLY A 62 -1.65 -8.36 7.89
C GLY A 62 -0.14 -8.57 7.92
N LYS A 63 0.29 -9.78 8.21
CA LYS A 63 1.70 -10.17 8.09
C LYS A 63 2.15 -10.18 6.64
N VAL A 64 1.31 -10.78 5.78
CA VAL A 64 1.50 -10.82 4.32
C VAL A 64 0.38 -10.05 3.67
N SER A 65 0.71 -8.98 2.97
CA SER A 65 -0.27 -8.08 2.37
C SER A 65 0.02 -7.88 0.88
N VAL A 66 -0.98 -7.39 0.14
CA VAL A 66 -0.82 -6.99 -1.26
C VAL A 66 -1.44 -5.62 -1.52
N ASP A 67 -0.73 -4.81 -2.29
CA ASP A 67 -1.20 -3.57 -2.91
C ASP A 67 -1.51 -3.87 -4.38
N LEU A 68 -2.79 -4.08 -4.70
CA LEU A 68 -3.25 -4.38 -6.06
C LEU A 68 -3.42 -3.10 -6.89
N GLY A 69 -2.70 -3.01 -7.99
CA GLY A 69 -2.60 -1.78 -8.77
C GLY A 69 -1.84 -0.74 -7.98
N CYS A 70 -0.65 -1.09 -7.53
CA CYS A 70 0.09 -0.32 -6.51
C CYS A 70 0.50 1.08 -6.97
N GLY A 71 0.60 1.33 -8.29
CA GLY A 71 1.14 2.58 -8.79
C GLY A 71 2.51 2.89 -8.18
N PRO A 72 2.76 4.12 -7.72
CA PRO A 72 4.00 4.49 -7.03
C PRO A 72 4.22 3.82 -5.67
N GLY A 73 3.25 3.02 -5.17
CA GLY A 73 3.40 2.16 -4.01
C GLY A 73 2.97 2.77 -2.67
N MET A 74 2.17 3.82 -2.65
CA MET A 74 1.83 4.55 -1.43
C MET A 74 1.16 3.67 -0.37
N LEU A 75 0.14 2.89 -0.72
CA LEU A 75 -0.56 2.03 0.22
C LEU A 75 0.33 0.89 0.72
N GLY A 76 1.01 0.19 -0.19
CA GLY A 76 1.93 -0.90 0.16
C GLY A 76 3.09 -0.44 1.04
N LEU A 77 3.63 0.75 0.78
CA LEU A 77 4.68 1.35 1.62
C LEU A 77 4.17 1.71 3.02
N GLY A 78 2.95 2.23 3.11
CA GLY A 78 2.32 2.48 4.39
C GLY A 78 2.13 1.20 5.21
N LEU A 79 1.77 0.08 4.57
CA LEU A 79 1.70 -1.23 5.24
C LEU A 79 3.05 -1.70 5.76
N LEU A 80 4.12 -1.56 4.97
CA LEU A 80 5.47 -1.88 5.41
C LEU A 80 5.92 -1.02 6.59
N ALA A 81 5.64 0.29 6.55
CA ALA A 81 5.96 1.22 7.63
C ALA A 81 5.17 0.93 8.93
N LEU A 82 3.99 0.33 8.80
CA LEU A 82 3.16 -0.09 9.93
C LEU A 82 3.43 -1.53 10.41
N GLY A 83 4.39 -2.22 9.81
CA GLY A 83 4.90 -3.48 10.34
C GLY A 83 4.47 -4.75 9.59
N SER A 84 3.89 -4.65 8.39
CA SER A 84 3.73 -5.83 7.53
C SER A 84 5.08 -6.50 7.29
N GLU A 85 5.16 -7.82 7.46
CA GLU A 85 6.38 -8.60 7.28
C GLU A 85 6.73 -8.78 5.80
N LYS A 86 5.70 -8.81 4.94
CA LYS A 86 5.83 -8.89 3.49
C LYS A 86 4.69 -8.16 2.80
N VAL A 87 5.01 -7.37 1.80
CA VAL A 87 4.01 -6.73 0.93
C VAL A 87 4.34 -7.01 -0.53
N TYR A 88 3.36 -7.52 -1.26
CA TYR A 88 3.40 -7.61 -2.71
C TYR A 88 2.92 -6.30 -3.32
N PHE A 89 3.70 -5.75 -4.22
CA PHE A 89 3.36 -4.59 -5.06
C PHE A 89 3.05 -5.11 -6.45
N VAL A 90 1.80 -5.01 -6.87
CA VAL A 90 1.33 -5.56 -8.15
C VAL A 90 0.85 -4.43 -9.05
N ASP A 91 1.46 -4.28 -10.20
CA ASP A 91 1.04 -3.36 -11.25
C ASP A 91 1.52 -3.87 -12.61
N PHE A 92 0.82 -3.54 -13.68
CA PHE A 92 1.22 -3.90 -15.04
C PHE A 92 2.08 -2.83 -15.72
N ASP A 93 2.15 -1.63 -15.16
CA ASP A 93 2.90 -0.51 -15.70
C ASP A 93 4.34 -0.50 -15.17
N LYS A 94 5.30 -0.76 -16.05
CA LYS A 94 6.71 -0.81 -15.69
C LYS A 94 7.22 0.52 -15.12
N GLU A 95 6.78 1.65 -15.67
CA GLU A 95 7.26 2.98 -15.24
C GLU A 95 6.89 3.24 -13.77
N VAL A 96 5.63 2.99 -13.40
CA VAL A 96 5.19 3.19 -12.02
C VAL A 96 5.79 2.15 -11.07
N MET A 97 6.04 0.94 -11.56
CA MET A 97 6.73 -0.09 -10.76
C MET A 97 8.17 0.31 -10.45
N ASP A 98 8.86 0.96 -11.38
CA ASP A 98 10.22 1.48 -11.15
C ASP A 98 10.19 2.62 -10.11
N ILE A 99 9.15 3.47 -10.12
CA ILE A 99 8.94 4.48 -9.08
C ILE A 99 8.69 3.82 -7.71
N ALA A 100 7.82 2.82 -7.65
CA ALA A 100 7.54 2.10 -6.41
C ALA A 100 8.81 1.47 -5.81
N LYS A 101 9.65 0.85 -6.65
CA LYS A 101 10.96 0.32 -6.22
C LYS A 101 11.88 1.39 -5.66
N GLY A 102 11.94 2.56 -6.30
CA GLY A 102 12.70 3.71 -5.81
C GLY A 102 12.20 4.22 -4.47
N ASN A 103 10.89 4.31 -4.29
CA ASN A 103 10.26 4.72 -3.04
C ASN A 103 10.56 3.72 -1.92
N VAL A 104 10.48 2.42 -2.18
CA VAL A 104 10.84 1.37 -1.21
C VAL A 104 12.30 1.49 -0.80
N ALA A 105 13.22 1.59 -1.77
CA ALA A 105 14.65 1.70 -1.50
C ALA A 105 14.98 2.93 -0.63
N LYS A 106 14.31 4.07 -0.89
CA LYS A 106 14.44 5.27 -0.08
C LYS A 106 14.00 5.02 1.36
N MET A 107 12.82 4.43 1.57
CA MET A 107 12.28 4.16 2.91
C MET A 107 13.09 3.13 3.67
N GLU A 108 13.63 2.12 2.98
CA GLU A 108 14.57 1.15 3.58
C GLU A 108 15.85 1.83 4.06
N SER A 109 16.44 2.71 3.24
CA SER A 109 17.67 3.45 3.59
C SER A 109 17.47 4.42 4.75
N GLU A 110 16.27 4.95 4.91
CA GLU A 110 15.88 5.85 6.01
C GLU A 110 15.41 5.10 7.27
N GLY A 111 15.34 3.76 7.23
CA GLY A 111 15.00 2.92 8.37
C GLY A 111 13.50 2.82 8.69
N TYR A 112 12.63 3.19 7.77
CA TYR A 112 11.17 3.12 7.96
C TYR A 112 10.56 1.74 7.65
N VAL A 113 11.28 0.87 6.98
CA VAL A 113 10.81 -0.43 6.50
C VAL A 113 11.72 -1.53 6.99
N ALA A 114 11.15 -2.49 7.72
CA ALA A 114 11.83 -3.70 8.14
C ALA A 114 11.31 -4.96 7.41
N GLY A 115 10.10 -4.90 6.85
CA GLY A 115 9.49 -5.98 6.10
C GLY A 115 10.01 -6.10 4.67
N LYS A 116 9.62 -7.17 3.98
CA LYS A 116 10.05 -7.47 2.62
C LYS A 116 9.07 -6.92 1.58
N ALA A 117 9.54 -6.09 0.66
CA ALA A 117 8.82 -5.73 -0.55
C ALA A 117 9.05 -6.77 -1.66
N VAL A 118 7.99 -7.21 -2.31
CA VAL A 118 8.02 -8.13 -3.45
C VAL A 118 7.26 -7.50 -4.61
N PHE A 119 7.95 -7.23 -5.70
CA PHE A 119 7.37 -6.58 -6.87
C PHE A 119 6.91 -7.60 -7.91
N ARG A 120 5.70 -7.43 -8.43
CA ARG A 120 5.08 -8.25 -9.47
C ARG A 120 4.63 -7.36 -10.62
N LEU A 121 5.44 -7.27 -11.66
CA LEU A 121 5.07 -6.58 -12.90
C LEU A 121 4.16 -7.50 -13.73
N GLN A 122 2.87 -7.41 -13.50
CA GLN A 122 1.87 -8.30 -14.10
C GLN A 122 0.47 -7.70 -13.99
N ASP A 123 -0.48 -8.24 -14.74
CA ASP A 123 -1.89 -7.97 -14.53
C ASP A 123 -2.35 -8.50 -13.17
N ILE A 124 -3.26 -7.79 -12.49
CA ILE A 124 -3.79 -8.22 -11.20
C ILE A 124 -4.50 -9.57 -11.27
N ASN A 125 -5.09 -9.91 -12.42
CA ASN A 125 -5.75 -11.20 -12.62
C ASN A 125 -4.78 -12.40 -12.54
N ASP A 126 -3.51 -12.19 -12.82
CA ASP A 126 -2.47 -13.21 -12.77
C ASP A 126 -1.85 -13.37 -11.37
N PHE A 127 -2.19 -12.49 -10.43
CA PHE A 127 -1.73 -12.60 -9.05
C PHE A 127 -2.53 -13.67 -8.30
N ASN A 128 -1.85 -14.70 -7.78
CA ASN A 128 -2.48 -15.85 -7.13
C ASN A 128 -1.86 -16.22 -5.76
N GLU A 129 -1.10 -15.33 -5.17
CA GLU A 129 -0.52 -15.54 -3.84
C GLU A 129 -1.59 -15.37 -2.76
N GLN A 130 -1.55 -16.20 -1.72
CA GLN A 130 -2.38 -16.01 -0.54
C GLN A 130 -1.81 -14.91 0.35
N VAL A 131 -2.68 -14.03 0.80
CA VAL A 131 -2.33 -12.88 1.65
C VAL A 131 -3.36 -12.72 2.76
N ASP A 132 -2.96 -12.03 3.85
CA ASP A 132 -3.85 -11.72 4.97
C ASP A 132 -4.67 -10.46 4.73
N LEU A 133 -4.12 -9.53 3.94
CA LEU A 133 -4.72 -8.22 3.70
C LEU A 133 -4.52 -7.78 2.24
N VAL A 134 -5.59 -7.30 1.65
CA VAL A 134 -5.56 -6.63 0.34
C VAL A 134 -5.85 -5.15 0.53
N VAL A 135 -4.97 -4.30 0.01
CA VAL A 135 -5.24 -2.87 -0.16
C VAL A 135 -5.26 -2.54 -1.63
N MET A 136 -6.07 -1.58 -2.02
CA MET A 136 -6.17 -1.12 -3.39
C MET A 136 -6.81 0.27 -3.45
N ASN A 137 -6.42 1.05 -4.45
CA ASN A 137 -7.15 2.24 -4.89
C ASN A 137 -7.43 2.08 -6.39
N PRO A 138 -8.45 1.28 -6.76
CA PRO A 138 -8.69 0.92 -8.14
C PRO A 138 -9.22 2.10 -8.94
N PRO A 139 -9.03 2.11 -10.28
CA PRO A 139 -9.72 3.03 -11.15
C PRO A 139 -11.24 2.87 -10.97
N PHE A 140 -11.98 4.00 -10.91
CA PHE A 140 -13.43 3.99 -10.62
C PHE A 140 -14.31 3.45 -11.76
N GLY A 141 -13.72 3.05 -12.89
CA GLY A 141 -14.44 2.50 -14.03
C GLY A 141 -15.21 3.55 -14.86
N ILE A 142 -14.91 4.83 -14.69
CA ILE A 142 -15.53 5.92 -15.45
C ILE A 142 -15.01 5.93 -16.88
N LYS A 143 -13.71 5.76 -17.06
CA LYS A 143 -13.02 5.75 -18.36
C LYS A 143 -12.76 4.35 -18.90
N VAL A 144 -12.44 3.41 -18.00
CA VAL A 144 -12.29 1.99 -18.32
C VAL A 144 -13.41 1.23 -17.62
N ARG A 145 -14.41 0.87 -18.41
CA ARG A 145 -15.67 0.30 -17.92
C ARG A 145 -15.44 -0.96 -17.08
N HIS A 146 -15.97 -0.99 -15.85
CA HIS A 146 -15.94 -2.12 -14.93
C HIS A 146 -14.56 -2.50 -14.35
N MET A 147 -13.54 -1.65 -14.42
CA MET A 147 -12.25 -1.96 -13.80
C MET A 147 -12.33 -2.09 -12.29
N ASP A 148 -13.13 -1.26 -11.63
CA ASP A 148 -13.44 -1.36 -10.20
C ASP A 148 -13.95 -2.77 -9.81
N LYS A 149 -14.82 -3.36 -10.61
CA LYS A 149 -15.35 -4.71 -10.40
C LYS A 149 -14.29 -5.80 -10.59
N VAL A 150 -13.35 -5.62 -11.52
CA VAL A 150 -12.24 -6.55 -11.72
C VAL A 150 -11.34 -6.58 -10.49
N PHE A 151 -10.99 -5.43 -9.94
CA PHE A 151 -10.20 -5.33 -8.72
C PHE A 151 -10.92 -5.93 -7.50
N LEU A 152 -12.20 -5.61 -7.30
CA LEU A 152 -12.99 -6.19 -6.21
C LEU A 152 -13.07 -7.71 -6.32
N LYS A 153 -13.37 -8.23 -7.50
CA LYS A 153 -13.44 -9.69 -7.74
C LYS A 153 -12.12 -10.40 -7.48
N LYS A 154 -10.99 -9.72 -7.72
CA LYS A 154 -9.66 -10.30 -7.48
C LYS A 154 -9.30 -10.30 -5.99
N ALA A 155 -9.80 -9.35 -5.22
CA ALA A 155 -9.52 -9.23 -3.79
C ALA A 155 -10.21 -10.31 -2.93
N PHE A 156 -11.29 -10.92 -3.43
CA PHE A 156 -12.04 -12.00 -2.79
C PHE A 156 -11.77 -13.36 -3.45
#